data_61d9bca214d311c34179df096917aa9c
#
_entry.id   61d9bca214d311c34179df096917aa9c
#
_cell.length_a   1.000
_cell.length_b   1.000
_cell.length_c   1.000
_cell.angle_alpha   90.00
_cell.angle_beta   90.00
_cell.angle_gamma   90.00
#
_symmetry.space_group_name_H-M   'P 1'
#
loop_
_entity.id
_entity.type
_entity.pdbx_description
1 polymer ?
#
loop_
_entity_poly.entity_id
_entity_poly.type
_entity_poly.pdbx_seq_one_letter_code
_entity_poly.pdbx_strand_id
1 'polypeptide(L)'
;MSQPSSIHDSENQVDTHSDFAAADNQPNPADAFEVLLITGMSGAGRSRAADSVEDMGWYVVDNLPPKLLVPLVDMMTTSGSDSGIHKLAAVIDVRSRSYFDDLAAVLGHLDDLGVKTRILFLDASNDILIKRYESVRRPHPLQHGNRLIDGILEERHLLENLKERADWVIDTSSLSIHQLSTKLYETMLGSGPTTVAVHIFSFGFKYGMPIDADFVADVRFLPNPFWVPSLRELTGADKPVADYVLSSKGAKEFLDSYERAIETAIEGYAQEDKHFVTIAIGCTGGQHRSVAMSEELARRLRAHGLNVTVSAREQHHRRSS
;
A
#
# COMPACT_ATOMS: atom_id res chain seq x y z
N MET A 1 -41.71 -87.62 15.88
CA MET A 1 -40.39 -88.06 15.33
C MET A 1 -39.89 -86.94 14.48
N SER A 2 -38.66 -86.58 14.66
CA SER A 2 -37.84 -85.62 13.96
C SER A 2 -37.69 -84.22 14.65
N GLN A 3 -36.53 -84.00 15.18
CA GLN A 3 -36.06 -82.78 15.83
C GLN A 3 -35.70 -81.68 14.82
N PRO A 4 -35.73 -80.43 15.20
CA PRO A 4 -35.30 -79.34 14.40
C PRO A 4 -33.81 -79.03 14.61
N SER A 5 -33.15 -78.53 13.57
CA SER A 5 -31.79 -78.09 13.48
C SER A 5 -31.65 -76.67 14.03
N SER A 6 -30.56 -76.51 14.78
CA SER A 6 -30.07 -75.23 15.34
C SER A 6 -29.64 -74.27 14.28
N ILE A 7 -30.05 -73.00 14.45
CA ILE A 7 -29.57 -71.84 13.72
C ILE A 7 -28.51 -71.12 14.61
N HIS A 8 -27.31 -70.98 14.07
CA HIS A 8 -26.27 -70.15 14.62
C HIS A 8 -26.50 -68.71 14.28
N ASP A 9 -26.67 -67.85 15.30
CA ASP A 9 -26.62 -66.42 15.18
C ASP A 9 -25.15 -65.97 15.14
N SER A 10 -24.75 -65.33 14.05
CA SER A 10 -23.51 -64.65 13.90
C SER A 10 -23.73 -63.15 14.21
N GLU A 11 -23.33 -62.70 15.37
CA GLU A 11 -23.26 -61.29 15.73
C GLU A 11 -22.26 -60.59 14.84
N ASN A 12 -22.73 -59.62 14.07
CA ASN A 12 -21.95 -58.76 13.24
C ASN A 12 -21.59 -57.54 14.11
N GLN A 13 -20.37 -57.50 14.69
CA GLN A 13 -19.80 -56.33 15.34
C GLN A 13 -19.48 -55.30 14.25
N VAL A 14 -20.20 -54.20 14.28
CA VAL A 14 -19.86 -52.99 13.51
C VAL A 14 -18.86 -52.19 14.31
N ASP A 15 -17.57 -52.29 13.96
CA ASP A 15 -16.50 -51.39 14.43
C ASP A 15 -16.71 -49.98 13.82
N THR A 16 -17.25 -49.09 14.65
CA THR A 16 -17.28 -47.66 14.35
C THR A 16 -16.06 -46.98 14.95
N HIS A 17 -14.91 -47.13 14.33
CA HIS A 17 -13.80 -46.18 14.52
C HIS A 17 -13.83 -45.17 13.40
N SER A 18 -14.53 -44.08 13.65
CA SER A 18 -14.37 -42.86 12.89
C SER A 18 -13.17 -42.10 13.44
N ASP A 19 -12.00 -42.37 12.90
CA ASP A 19 -10.84 -41.48 13.02
C ASP A 19 -11.13 -40.20 12.23
N PHE A 20 -11.75 -39.24 12.92
CA PHE A 20 -11.64 -37.85 12.50
C PHE A 20 -10.23 -37.39 12.84
N ALA A 21 -9.31 -37.55 11.90
CA ALA A 21 -8.05 -36.83 11.89
C ALA A 21 -8.38 -35.34 11.97
N ALA A 22 -8.11 -34.75 13.13
CA ALA A 22 -8.08 -33.30 13.26
C ALA A 22 -7.03 -32.81 12.26
N ALA A 23 -7.49 -32.22 11.17
CA ALA A 23 -6.62 -31.49 10.27
C ALA A 23 -5.96 -30.39 11.10
N ASP A 24 -4.67 -30.51 11.22
CA ASP A 24 -3.79 -29.54 11.87
C ASP A 24 -3.91 -28.23 11.06
N ASN A 25 -4.81 -27.36 11.50
CA ASN A 25 -5.09 -26.08 10.88
C ASN A 25 -4.00 -25.10 11.34
N GLN A 26 -2.75 -25.37 10.93
CA GLN A 26 -1.71 -24.36 11.04
C GLN A 26 -2.05 -23.22 10.08
N PRO A 27 -2.19 -21.98 10.56
CA PRO A 27 -2.46 -20.86 9.69
C PRO A 27 -1.35 -20.77 8.64
N ASN A 28 -1.74 -20.63 7.37
CA ASN A 28 -0.80 -20.40 6.29
C ASN A 28 0.07 -19.17 6.65
N PRO A 29 1.39 -19.24 6.52
CA PRO A 29 2.27 -18.08 6.77
C PRO A 29 1.87 -16.81 6.01
N ALA A 30 1.09 -16.94 4.93
CA ALA A 30 0.54 -15.82 4.18
C ALA A 30 -0.62 -15.10 4.90
N ASP A 31 -1.24 -15.73 5.90
CA ASP A 31 -2.39 -15.19 6.65
C ASP A 31 -1.98 -14.57 8.00
N ALA A 32 -0.68 -14.51 8.33
CA ALA A 32 -0.19 -13.90 9.55
C ALA A 32 -0.43 -12.37 9.51
N PHE A 33 -1.08 -11.85 10.55
CA PHE A 33 -1.31 -10.42 10.70
C PHE A 33 0.04 -9.69 10.89
N GLU A 34 0.29 -8.67 10.06
CA GLU A 34 1.51 -7.88 10.11
C GLU A 34 1.24 -6.46 10.60
N VAL A 35 2.11 -5.98 11.49
CA VAL A 35 2.09 -4.60 11.99
C VAL A 35 3.34 -3.87 11.55
N LEU A 36 3.17 -2.71 10.92
CA LEU A 36 4.23 -1.79 10.58
C LEU A 36 4.12 -0.54 11.45
N LEU A 37 5.14 -0.25 12.23
CA LEU A 37 5.24 1.02 12.95
C LEU A 37 6.03 2.02 12.11
N ILE A 38 5.40 3.13 11.76
CA ILE A 38 6.05 4.24 11.06
C ILE A 38 6.35 5.32 12.09
N THR A 39 7.62 5.60 12.29
CA THR A 39 8.08 6.62 13.23
C THR A 39 9.31 7.36 12.69
N GLY A 40 9.91 8.26 13.47
CA GLY A 40 11.09 9.00 13.07
C GLY A 40 11.01 10.49 13.38
N MET A 41 12.01 11.23 12.95
CA MET A 41 12.15 12.66 13.21
C MET A 41 10.94 13.44 12.68
N SER A 42 10.50 14.41 13.46
CA SER A 42 9.45 15.36 13.03
C SER A 42 9.95 16.15 11.82
N GLY A 43 9.18 16.15 10.74
CA GLY A 43 9.60 16.73 9.45
C GLY A 43 10.40 15.80 8.54
N ALA A 44 10.68 14.55 8.95
CA ALA A 44 11.35 13.56 8.10
C ALA A 44 10.43 12.89 7.04
N GLY A 45 9.13 13.21 7.02
CA GLY A 45 8.22 12.75 5.98
C GLY A 45 7.32 11.57 6.37
N ARG A 46 7.06 11.35 7.67
CA ARG A 46 6.21 10.26 8.18
C ARG A 46 4.84 10.15 7.50
N SER A 47 4.11 11.27 7.36
CA SER A 47 2.79 11.26 6.71
C SER A 47 2.90 10.86 5.23
N ARG A 48 3.96 11.26 4.53
CA ARG A 48 4.19 10.85 3.14
C ARG A 48 4.53 9.36 3.02
N ALA A 49 5.28 8.84 3.98
CA ALA A 49 5.54 7.41 4.06
C ALA A 49 4.24 6.63 4.34
N ALA A 50 3.38 7.15 5.20
CA ALA A 50 2.07 6.58 5.48
C ALA A 50 1.19 6.51 4.22
N ASP A 51 1.08 7.61 3.45
CA ASP A 51 0.37 7.65 2.16
C ASP A 51 0.90 6.56 1.20
N SER A 52 2.24 6.43 1.09
CA SER A 52 2.86 5.42 0.23
C SER A 52 2.61 3.98 0.68
N VAL A 53 2.57 3.74 2.00
CA VAL A 53 2.29 2.43 2.58
C VAL A 53 0.81 2.06 2.42
N GLU A 54 -0.10 3.03 2.48
CA GLU A 54 -1.52 2.85 2.15
C GLU A 54 -1.69 2.40 0.70
N ASP A 55 -0.96 3.03 -0.24
CA ASP A 55 -0.93 2.64 -1.66
C ASP A 55 -0.40 1.20 -1.86
N MET A 56 0.40 0.67 -0.93
CA MET A 56 0.87 -0.72 -0.91
C MET A 56 -0.15 -1.70 -0.30
N GLY A 57 -1.36 -1.24 0.01
CA GLY A 57 -2.45 -2.06 0.52
C GLY A 57 -2.43 -2.30 2.03
N TRP A 58 -1.70 -1.48 2.81
CA TRP A 58 -1.78 -1.49 4.26
C TRP A 58 -2.95 -0.64 4.75
N TYR A 59 -3.61 -1.09 5.82
CA TYR A 59 -4.54 -0.24 6.54
C TYR A 59 -3.76 0.73 7.43
N VAL A 60 -3.82 2.03 7.14
CA VAL A 60 -3.01 3.04 7.82
C VAL A 60 -3.81 3.78 8.89
N VAL A 61 -3.22 3.90 10.08
CA VAL A 61 -3.73 4.75 11.17
C VAL A 61 -2.66 5.78 11.52
N ASP A 62 -2.96 7.05 11.26
CA ASP A 62 -2.02 8.14 11.55
C ASP A 62 -2.19 8.65 13.00
N ASN A 63 -1.07 9.06 13.58
CA ASN A 63 -1.01 9.65 14.93
C ASN A 63 -1.62 8.78 16.04
N LEU A 64 -1.42 7.47 15.98
CA LEU A 64 -1.95 6.52 16.95
C LEU A 64 -1.16 6.61 18.28
N PRO A 65 -1.82 6.84 19.43
CA PRO A 65 -1.18 6.71 20.74
C PRO A 65 -0.69 5.26 20.95
N PRO A 66 0.54 5.02 21.45
CA PRO A 66 1.10 3.66 21.59
C PRO A 66 0.15 2.69 22.33
N LYS A 67 -0.49 3.13 23.40
CA LYS A 67 -1.42 2.32 24.22
C LYS A 67 -2.65 1.80 23.46
N LEU A 68 -3.00 2.42 22.34
CA LEU A 68 -4.16 1.99 21.54
C LEU A 68 -3.79 0.95 20.48
N LEU A 69 -2.49 0.67 20.29
CA LEU A 69 -2.06 -0.27 19.25
C LEU A 69 -2.50 -1.70 19.54
N VAL A 70 -2.28 -2.20 20.78
CA VAL A 70 -2.70 -3.56 21.15
C VAL A 70 -4.22 -3.73 21.05
N PRO A 71 -5.07 -2.88 21.63
CA PRO A 71 -6.52 -2.95 21.44
C PRO A 71 -6.97 -2.91 19.98
N LEU A 72 -6.28 -2.15 19.14
CA LEU A 72 -6.58 -2.09 17.71
C LEU A 72 -6.23 -3.41 17.01
N VAL A 73 -5.07 -3.97 17.29
CA VAL A 73 -4.65 -5.28 16.75
C VAL A 73 -5.61 -6.38 17.21
N ASP A 74 -5.97 -6.41 18.50
CA ASP A 74 -6.93 -7.38 19.03
C ASP A 74 -8.29 -7.28 18.34
N MET A 75 -8.78 -6.06 18.13
CA MET A 75 -10.03 -5.84 17.42
C MET A 75 -9.95 -6.35 15.96
N MET A 76 -8.86 -6.09 15.28
CA MET A 76 -8.69 -6.46 13.86
C MET A 76 -8.46 -7.97 13.68
N THR A 77 -7.78 -8.62 14.62
CA THR A 77 -7.53 -10.08 14.59
C THR A 77 -8.75 -10.88 15.07
N THR A 78 -9.50 -10.37 16.08
CA THR A 78 -10.68 -11.04 16.64
C THR A 78 -11.92 -10.89 15.77
N SER A 79 -12.07 -9.76 15.05
CA SER A 79 -13.21 -9.51 14.16
C SER A 79 -13.25 -10.44 12.94
N GLY A 80 -12.29 -11.32 12.84
CA GLY A 80 -12.24 -12.48 11.95
C GLY A 80 -12.11 -12.13 10.48
N SER A 81 -11.91 -13.14 9.71
CA SER A 81 -11.80 -13.25 8.26
C SER A 81 -12.73 -12.39 7.38
N ASP A 82 -13.71 -11.70 7.95
CA ASP A 82 -14.68 -10.87 7.19
C ASP A 82 -14.13 -9.48 6.81
N SER A 83 -13.13 -8.95 7.52
CA SER A 83 -12.57 -7.63 7.20
C SER A 83 -11.51 -7.65 6.09
N GLY A 84 -10.90 -8.81 5.83
CA GLY A 84 -9.84 -8.97 4.81
C GLY A 84 -8.56 -8.14 5.06
N ILE A 85 -8.43 -7.53 6.24
CA ILE A 85 -7.28 -6.69 6.59
C ILE A 85 -6.26 -7.53 7.33
N HIS A 86 -5.11 -7.80 6.71
CA HIS A 86 -4.01 -8.56 7.28
C HIS A 86 -2.76 -7.72 7.56
N LYS A 87 -2.77 -6.43 7.17
CA LYS A 87 -1.63 -5.52 7.27
C LYS A 87 -2.07 -4.19 7.87
N LEU A 88 -1.54 -3.87 9.07
CA LEU A 88 -1.78 -2.62 9.76
C LEU A 88 -0.51 -1.78 9.79
N ALA A 89 -0.56 -0.54 9.31
CA ALA A 89 0.50 0.44 9.51
C ALA A 89 0.05 1.52 10.50
N ALA A 90 0.79 1.72 11.57
CA ALA A 90 0.51 2.73 12.58
C ALA A 90 1.60 3.80 12.59
N VAL A 91 1.22 5.05 12.33
CA VAL A 91 2.14 6.18 12.51
C VAL A 91 2.10 6.59 13.97
N ILE A 92 3.24 6.42 14.64
CA ILE A 92 3.38 6.72 16.07
C ILE A 92 4.32 7.90 16.25
N ASP A 93 3.85 8.89 16.99
CA ASP A 93 4.60 10.08 17.34
C ASP A 93 5.13 9.96 18.78
N VAL A 94 6.43 9.74 18.91
CA VAL A 94 7.10 9.55 20.20
C VAL A 94 7.79 10.85 20.61
N ARG A 95 7.03 11.79 21.19
CA ARG A 95 7.54 13.11 21.64
C ARG A 95 7.86 13.19 23.13
N SER A 96 7.70 12.12 23.90
CA SER A 96 7.98 12.10 25.33
C SER A 96 8.56 10.75 25.75
N ARG A 97 9.34 10.75 26.85
CA ARG A 97 9.85 9.51 27.44
C ARG A 97 8.75 8.53 27.82
N SER A 98 7.61 9.01 28.31
CA SER A 98 6.47 8.14 28.65
C SER A 98 5.92 7.40 27.43
N TYR A 99 5.88 8.01 26.26
CA TYR A 99 5.46 7.34 25.03
C TYR A 99 6.49 6.32 24.53
N PHE A 100 7.77 6.54 24.79
CA PHE A 100 8.81 5.56 24.50
C PHE A 100 8.67 4.29 25.35
N ASP A 101 8.51 4.48 26.68
CA ASP A 101 8.31 3.35 27.62
C ASP A 101 7.01 2.59 27.30
N ASP A 102 5.94 3.30 26.99
CA ASP A 102 4.68 2.72 26.54
C ASP A 102 4.85 1.91 25.25
N LEU A 103 5.60 2.43 24.27
CA LEU A 103 5.84 1.73 23.00
C LEU A 103 6.68 0.46 23.20
N ALA A 104 7.70 0.49 24.06
CA ALA A 104 8.52 -0.68 24.35
C ALA A 104 7.69 -1.81 25.00
N ALA A 105 6.77 -1.46 25.91
CA ALA A 105 5.85 -2.41 26.54
C ALA A 105 4.86 -3.00 25.51
N VAL A 106 4.33 -2.15 24.61
CA VAL A 106 3.41 -2.55 23.55
C VAL A 106 4.08 -3.51 22.57
N LEU A 107 5.32 -3.23 22.14
CA LEU A 107 6.08 -4.11 21.26
C LEU A 107 6.32 -5.50 21.90
N GLY A 108 6.70 -5.54 23.19
CA GLY A 108 6.85 -6.79 23.90
C GLY A 108 5.55 -7.61 23.95
N HIS A 109 4.41 -6.92 24.14
CA HIS A 109 3.10 -7.60 24.16
C HIS A 109 2.69 -8.12 22.78
N LEU A 110 2.97 -7.41 21.70
CA LEU A 110 2.71 -7.89 20.33
C LEU A 110 3.59 -9.11 19.98
N ASP A 111 4.84 -9.12 20.44
CA ASP A 111 5.74 -10.27 20.30
C ASP A 111 5.18 -11.49 21.05
N ASP A 112 4.67 -11.32 22.28
CA ASP A 112 4.04 -12.38 23.09
C ASP A 112 2.77 -12.94 22.39
N LEU A 113 2.05 -12.10 21.64
CA LEU A 113 0.89 -12.52 20.84
C LEU A 113 1.29 -13.16 19.50
N GLY A 114 2.56 -13.23 19.16
CA GLY A 114 3.06 -13.77 17.90
C GLY A 114 2.77 -12.90 16.67
N VAL A 115 2.45 -11.62 16.89
CA VAL A 115 2.19 -10.66 15.81
C VAL A 115 3.51 -10.20 15.22
N LYS A 116 3.68 -10.38 13.92
CA LYS A 116 4.87 -9.92 13.19
C LYS A 116 4.92 -8.41 13.13
N THR A 117 5.75 -7.79 13.96
CA THR A 117 5.89 -6.33 14.03
C THR A 117 7.21 -5.88 13.43
N ARG A 118 7.18 -4.82 12.62
CA ARG A 118 8.37 -4.17 12.03
C ARG A 118 8.33 -2.67 12.27
N ILE A 119 9.51 -2.07 12.39
CA ILE A 119 9.67 -0.63 12.64
C ILE A 119 10.38 0.02 11.46
N LEU A 120 9.69 0.99 10.84
CA LEU A 120 10.25 1.89 9.85
C LEU A 120 10.56 3.23 10.50
N PHE A 121 11.83 3.59 10.53
CA PHE A 121 12.30 4.87 11.06
C PHE A 121 12.69 5.82 9.94
N LEU A 122 12.07 7.00 9.90
CA LEU A 122 12.41 8.06 8.96
C LEU A 122 13.32 9.08 9.62
N ASP A 123 14.45 9.35 9.00
CA ASP A 123 15.41 10.34 9.46
C ASP A 123 15.66 11.42 8.38
N ALA A 124 16.25 12.53 8.80
CA ALA A 124 16.83 13.53 7.92
C ALA A 124 17.91 14.30 8.67
N SER A 125 18.84 14.91 7.93
CA SER A 125 19.86 15.78 8.51
C SER A 125 19.24 17.01 9.18
N ASN A 126 19.91 17.53 10.20
CA ASN A 126 19.41 18.68 10.96
C ASN A 126 19.16 19.90 10.05
N ASP A 127 20.06 20.14 9.08
CA ASP A 127 19.92 21.25 8.13
C ASP A 127 18.68 21.14 7.25
N ILE A 128 18.33 19.93 6.85
CA ILE A 128 17.12 19.66 6.05
C ILE A 128 15.87 19.79 6.92
N LEU A 129 15.89 19.30 8.16
CA LEU A 129 14.77 19.45 9.09
C LEU A 129 14.52 20.94 9.36
N ILE A 130 15.56 21.73 9.64
CA ILE A 130 15.44 23.18 9.82
C ILE A 130 14.76 23.83 8.61
N LYS A 131 15.26 23.57 7.38
CA LYS A 131 14.68 24.12 6.16
C LYS A 131 13.21 23.73 5.97
N ARG A 132 12.84 22.48 6.28
CA ARG A 132 11.45 22.00 6.19
C ARG A 132 10.55 22.72 7.20
N TYR A 133 10.99 22.91 8.43
CA TYR A 133 10.25 23.66 9.45
C TYR A 133 10.08 25.13 9.11
N GLU A 134 11.14 25.79 8.62
CA GLU A 134 11.07 27.19 8.17
C GLU A 134 10.07 27.36 7.01
N SER A 135 10.03 26.41 6.07
CA SER A 135 9.12 26.47 4.93
C SER A 135 7.64 26.39 5.33
N VAL A 136 7.29 25.59 6.35
CA VAL A 136 5.90 25.43 6.82
C VAL A 136 5.53 26.41 7.93
N ARG A 137 6.47 27.18 8.44
CA ARG A 137 6.28 28.18 9.51
C ARG A 137 5.57 27.63 10.75
N ARG A 138 5.85 26.40 11.13
CA ARG A 138 5.34 25.76 12.35
C ARG A 138 6.46 25.59 13.37
N PRO A 139 6.23 25.83 14.67
CA PRO A 139 7.22 25.55 15.69
C PRO A 139 7.47 24.04 15.77
N HIS A 140 8.71 23.67 16.12
CA HIS A 140 9.02 22.28 16.42
C HIS A 140 8.34 21.86 17.74
N PRO A 141 7.79 20.65 17.86
CA PRO A 141 7.05 20.21 19.06
C PRO A 141 7.84 20.33 20.37
N LEU A 142 9.17 20.10 20.33
CA LEU A 142 10.06 20.20 21.50
C LEU A 142 10.82 21.53 21.57
N GLN A 143 10.45 22.55 20.82
CA GLN A 143 11.18 23.81 20.79
C GLN A 143 11.07 24.63 22.10
N HIS A 144 9.99 24.50 22.87
CA HIS A 144 9.75 25.09 24.20
C HIS A 144 10.30 26.54 24.40
N GLY A 145 10.26 27.38 23.36
CA GLY A 145 10.77 28.75 23.39
C GLY A 145 12.28 28.89 23.08
N ASN A 146 12.99 27.80 22.86
CA ASN A 146 14.39 27.74 22.46
C ASN A 146 14.55 27.85 20.93
N ARG A 147 15.79 27.71 20.43
CA ARG A 147 16.06 27.67 19.00
C ARG A 147 15.50 26.38 18.40
N LEU A 148 15.10 26.43 17.14
CA LEU A 148 14.59 25.25 16.40
C LEU A 148 15.56 24.07 16.45
N ILE A 149 16.86 24.33 16.30
CA ILE A 149 17.89 23.29 16.34
C ILE A 149 17.95 22.57 17.70
N ASP A 150 17.70 23.27 18.80
CA ASP A 150 17.74 22.68 20.13
C ASP A 150 16.61 21.65 20.30
N GLY A 151 15.39 21.95 19.79
CA GLY A 151 14.28 21.00 19.76
C GLY A 151 14.54 19.78 18.88
N ILE A 152 15.19 19.97 17.72
CA ILE A 152 15.58 18.87 16.82
C ILE A 152 16.60 17.94 17.49
N LEU A 153 17.60 18.51 18.17
CA LEU A 153 18.62 17.72 18.87
C LEU A 153 18.03 16.95 20.06
N GLU A 154 17.11 17.56 20.78
CA GLU A 154 16.38 16.89 21.87
C GLU A 154 15.54 15.72 21.34
N GLU A 155 14.79 15.92 20.26
CA GLU A 155 14.01 14.83 19.61
C GLU A 155 14.91 13.70 19.16
N ARG A 156 16.05 14.01 18.52
CA ARG A 156 17.02 13.02 18.05
C ARG A 156 17.55 12.16 19.19
N HIS A 157 17.88 12.77 20.32
CA HIS A 157 18.33 12.04 21.51
C HIS A 157 17.24 11.15 22.09
N LEU A 158 15.99 11.63 22.15
CA LEU A 158 14.84 10.84 22.60
C LEU A 158 14.56 9.62 21.71
N LEU A 159 14.79 9.75 20.41
CA LEU A 159 14.49 8.71 19.43
C LEU A 159 15.68 7.78 19.12
N GLU A 160 16.85 7.99 19.72
CA GLU A 160 18.08 7.24 19.42
C GLU A 160 17.88 5.72 19.59
N ASN A 161 17.37 5.29 20.75
CA ASN A 161 17.12 3.88 21.04
C ASN A 161 16.05 3.26 20.10
N LEU A 162 15.09 4.05 19.66
CA LEU A 162 14.05 3.56 18.74
C LEU A 162 14.61 3.40 17.32
N LYS A 163 15.49 4.31 16.92
CA LYS A 163 16.22 4.21 15.65
C LYS A 163 17.13 2.96 15.61
N GLU A 164 17.81 2.64 16.71
CA GLU A 164 18.65 1.43 16.81
C GLU A 164 17.83 0.12 16.72
N ARG A 165 16.59 0.15 17.17
CA ARG A 165 15.69 -1.02 17.12
C ARG A 165 14.90 -1.12 15.81
N ALA A 166 15.01 -0.13 14.91
CA ALA A 166 14.27 -0.09 13.68
C ALA A 166 14.77 -1.17 12.69
N ASP A 167 13.84 -1.91 12.11
CA ASP A 167 14.13 -2.86 11.03
C ASP A 167 14.61 -2.14 9.78
N TRP A 168 14.09 -0.94 9.55
CA TRP A 168 14.45 -0.11 8.42
C TRP A 168 14.63 1.35 8.83
N VAL A 169 15.77 1.93 8.44
CA VAL A 169 16.05 3.36 8.61
C VAL A 169 16.20 4.00 7.24
N ILE A 170 15.35 4.97 6.92
CA ILE A 170 15.42 5.70 5.65
C ILE A 170 15.82 7.15 5.92
N ASP A 171 16.97 7.55 5.39
CA ASP A 171 17.38 8.97 5.36
C ASP A 171 16.69 9.67 4.19
N THR A 172 15.84 10.63 4.51
CA THR A 172 15.05 11.40 3.55
C THR A 172 15.68 12.74 3.19
N SER A 173 16.92 13.00 3.59
CA SER A 173 17.58 14.31 3.43
C SER A 173 17.66 14.78 2.00
N SER A 174 17.94 13.86 1.07
CA SER A 174 18.09 14.14 -0.36
C SER A 174 16.91 13.66 -1.20
N LEU A 175 15.91 13.01 -0.58
CA LEU A 175 14.83 12.41 -1.31
C LEU A 175 13.70 13.42 -1.60
N SER A 176 13.22 13.43 -2.83
CA SER A 176 11.91 13.97 -3.17
C SER A 176 10.80 13.07 -2.60
N ILE A 177 9.56 13.54 -2.58
CA ILE A 177 8.39 12.75 -2.16
C ILE A 177 8.30 11.44 -2.98
N HIS A 178 8.54 11.53 -4.26
CA HIS A 178 8.51 10.41 -5.18
C HIS A 178 9.63 9.38 -4.89
N GLN A 179 10.85 9.86 -4.71
CA GLN A 179 11.99 8.99 -4.36
C GLN A 179 11.80 8.32 -3.00
N LEU A 180 11.11 8.97 -2.06
CA LEU A 180 10.75 8.32 -0.79
C LEU A 180 9.80 7.15 -1.02
N SER A 181 8.76 7.31 -1.84
CA SER A 181 7.82 6.23 -2.18
C SER A 181 8.56 5.05 -2.84
N THR A 182 9.42 5.32 -3.81
CA THR A 182 10.27 4.30 -4.45
C THR A 182 11.10 3.55 -3.43
N LYS A 183 11.80 4.30 -2.55
CA LYS A 183 12.67 3.71 -1.52
C LYS A 183 11.91 2.83 -0.53
N LEU A 184 10.69 3.23 -0.17
CA LEU A 184 9.81 2.42 0.67
C LEU A 184 9.41 1.10 0.00
N TYR A 185 9.04 1.17 -1.29
CA TYR A 185 8.74 -0.03 -2.08
C TYR A 185 9.90 -1.02 -2.09
N GLU A 186 11.10 -0.56 -2.45
CA GLU A 186 12.31 -1.38 -2.47
C GLU A 186 12.61 -2.01 -1.10
N THR A 187 12.46 -1.21 -0.05
CA THR A 187 12.81 -1.63 1.31
C THR A 187 11.82 -2.65 1.87
N MET A 188 10.53 -2.48 1.62
CA MET A 188 9.47 -3.30 2.24
C MET A 188 9.15 -4.58 1.45
N LEU A 189 9.23 -4.53 0.13
CA LEU A 189 8.93 -5.69 -0.73
C LEU A 189 10.15 -6.58 -0.99
N GLY A 190 11.33 -6.13 -0.58
CA GLY A 190 12.61 -6.79 -0.81
C GLY A 190 13.09 -6.61 -2.26
N SER A 191 14.40 -6.68 -2.43
CA SER A 191 15.02 -6.75 -3.75
C SER A 191 14.78 -8.14 -4.35
N GLY A 192 13.56 -8.39 -4.81
CA GLY A 192 13.33 -9.42 -5.82
C GLY A 192 14.08 -9.03 -7.11
N PRO A 193 14.20 -9.90 -8.11
CA PRO A 193 14.82 -9.53 -9.37
C PRO A 193 14.21 -8.21 -9.81
N THR A 194 15.04 -7.26 -10.14
CA THR A 194 14.78 -5.84 -10.43
C THR A 194 13.57 -5.62 -11.34
N THR A 195 12.38 -5.77 -10.79
CA THR A 195 11.13 -5.45 -11.49
C THR A 195 10.83 -3.99 -11.22
N VAL A 196 10.92 -3.20 -12.26
CA VAL A 196 10.50 -1.79 -12.23
C VAL A 196 9.03 -1.74 -11.79
N ALA A 197 8.75 -1.05 -10.69
CA ALA A 197 7.38 -0.81 -10.26
C ALA A 197 6.74 0.24 -11.16
N VAL A 198 5.55 -0.04 -11.66
CA VAL A 198 4.83 0.86 -12.58
C VAL A 198 3.60 1.40 -11.87
N HIS A 199 3.48 2.71 -11.81
CA HIS A 199 2.26 3.38 -11.35
C HIS A 199 1.53 4.01 -12.53
N ILE A 200 0.31 3.57 -12.80
CA ILE A 200 -0.55 4.14 -13.83
C ILE A 200 -1.64 4.96 -13.17
N PHE A 201 -1.83 6.20 -13.62
CA PHE A 201 -2.97 6.97 -13.15
C PHE A 201 -3.72 7.67 -14.27
N SER A 202 -5.04 7.73 -14.11
CA SER A 202 -5.90 8.47 -15.00
C SER A 202 -6.02 9.93 -14.56
N PHE A 203 -6.08 10.88 -15.53
CA PHE A 203 -6.27 12.30 -15.25
C PHE A 203 -7.13 13.01 -16.29
N GLY A 204 -7.65 14.17 -15.90
CA GLY A 204 -8.39 15.07 -16.79
C GLY A 204 -7.56 16.28 -17.20
N PHE A 205 -7.36 16.49 -18.51
CA PHE A 205 -6.63 17.66 -19.02
C PHE A 205 -7.21 19.00 -18.55
N LYS A 206 -8.52 19.06 -18.27
CA LYS A 206 -9.17 20.27 -17.74
C LYS A 206 -8.65 20.68 -16.35
N TYR A 207 -8.01 19.77 -15.62
CA TYR A 207 -7.43 20.03 -14.30
C TYR A 207 -5.90 20.18 -14.33
N GLY A 208 -5.31 20.25 -15.52
CA GLY A 208 -3.87 20.35 -15.72
C GLY A 208 -3.18 19.02 -15.97
N MET A 209 -2.10 19.08 -16.74
CA MET A 209 -1.24 17.94 -17.02
C MET A 209 -0.36 17.64 -15.79
N PRO A 210 -0.15 16.37 -15.41
CA PRO A 210 0.81 16.01 -14.38
C PRO A 210 2.23 16.34 -14.86
N ILE A 211 3.07 16.85 -13.93
CA ILE A 211 4.44 17.28 -14.21
C ILE A 211 5.48 16.23 -13.78
N ASP A 212 5.04 15.20 -13.10
CA ASP A 212 5.83 14.15 -12.47
C ASP A 212 5.67 12.78 -13.15
N ALA A 213 4.99 12.73 -14.29
CA ALA A 213 4.82 11.50 -15.06
C ALA A 213 5.99 11.29 -16.05
N ASP A 214 6.54 10.07 -16.08
CA ASP A 214 7.55 9.67 -17.06
C ASP A 214 6.94 9.50 -18.45
N PHE A 215 5.69 9.03 -18.50
CA PHE A 215 4.92 8.85 -19.72
C PHE A 215 3.57 9.53 -19.61
N VAL A 216 3.18 10.24 -20.65
CA VAL A 216 1.85 10.86 -20.72
C VAL A 216 1.17 10.45 -22.02
N ALA A 217 -0.04 9.91 -21.93
CA ALA A 217 -0.86 9.54 -23.07
C ALA A 217 -2.13 10.38 -23.13
N ASP A 218 -2.45 10.94 -24.31
CA ASP A 218 -3.70 11.62 -24.60
C ASP A 218 -4.65 10.68 -25.34
N VAL A 219 -5.72 10.25 -24.67
CA VAL A 219 -6.73 9.36 -25.26
C VAL A 219 -8.02 10.08 -25.67
N ARG A 220 -7.96 11.41 -25.90
CA ARG A 220 -9.12 12.19 -26.34
C ARG A 220 -9.54 11.91 -27.78
N PHE A 221 -8.70 11.27 -28.57
CA PHE A 221 -9.05 10.81 -29.92
C PHE A 221 -10.13 9.72 -29.94
N LEU A 222 -10.31 9.00 -28.82
CA LEU A 222 -11.37 7.99 -28.68
C LEU A 222 -12.74 8.65 -28.52
N PRO A 223 -13.84 8.00 -28.98
CA PRO A 223 -15.21 8.47 -28.77
C PRO A 223 -15.50 8.73 -27.29
N ASN A 224 -16.25 9.79 -27.01
CA ASN A 224 -16.50 10.21 -25.64
C ASN A 224 -17.80 9.58 -25.08
N PRO A 225 -17.72 8.66 -24.09
CA PRO A 225 -18.90 8.03 -23.49
C PRO A 225 -19.90 9.02 -22.89
N PHE A 226 -19.46 10.22 -22.50
CA PHE A 226 -20.32 11.26 -21.95
C PHE A 226 -21.53 11.62 -22.86
N TRP A 227 -21.38 11.47 -24.16
CA TRP A 227 -22.45 11.76 -25.12
C TRP A 227 -23.48 10.61 -25.26
N VAL A 228 -23.21 9.46 -24.64
CA VAL A 228 -24.13 8.33 -24.59
C VAL A 228 -24.90 8.41 -23.26
N PRO A 229 -26.23 8.67 -23.26
CA PRO A 229 -26.98 8.93 -22.04
C PRO A 229 -26.84 7.86 -20.95
N SER A 230 -26.81 6.58 -21.35
CA SER A 230 -26.67 5.43 -20.44
C SER A 230 -25.26 5.27 -19.84
N LEU A 231 -24.24 5.94 -20.38
CA LEU A 231 -22.85 5.84 -19.94
C LEU A 231 -22.36 7.09 -19.19
N ARG A 232 -23.11 8.19 -19.25
CA ARG A 232 -22.70 9.51 -18.77
C ARG A 232 -22.35 9.53 -17.29
N GLU A 233 -23.16 8.86 -16.46
CA GLU A 233 -23.01 8.86 -15.00
C GLU A 233 -22.05 7.76 -14.49
N LEU A 234 -21.67 6.84 -15.37
CA LEU A 234 -20.74 5.77 -15.08
C LEU A 234 -19.28 6.24 -15.19
N THR A 235 -18.35 5.38 -14.83
CA THR A 235 -16.90 5.61 -14.91
C THR A 235 -16.25 4.63 -15.89
N GLY A 236 -15.00 4.84 -16.24
CA GLY A 236 -14.23 3.90 -17.07
C GLY A 236 -13.96 2.54 -16.39
N ALA A 237 -14.13 2.43 -15.06
CA ALA A 237 -14.06 1.18 -14.33
C ALA A 237 -15.33 0.32 -14.49
N ASP A 238 -16.46 0.96 -14.86
CA ASP A 238 -17.71 0.25 -15.09
C ASP A 238 -17.68 -0.46 -16.45
N LYS A 239 -18.02 -1.73 -16.46
CA LYS A 239 -17.93 -2.59 -17.64
C LYS A 239 -18.59 -2.01 -18.90
N PRO A 240 -19.80 -1.39 -18.88
CA PRO A 240 -20.39 -0.81 -20.08
C PRO A 240 -19.55 0.31 -20.70
N VAL A 241 -18.90 1.13 -19.89
CA VAL A 241 -18.00 2.20 -20.34
C VAL A 241 -16.69 1.63 -20.86
N ALA A 242 -16.11 0.69 -20.15
CA ALA A 242 -14.89 -0.01 -20.56
C ALA A 242 -15.08 -0.67 -21.93
N ASP A 243 -16.16 -1.46 -22.10
CA ASP A 243 -16.49 -2.13 -23.36
C ASP A 243 -16.66 -1.13 -24.51
N TYR A 244 -17.36 0.00 -24.26
CA TYR A 244 -17.53 1.06 -25.26
C TYR A 244 -16.21 1.68 -25.70
N VAL A 245 -15.32 2.00 -24.74
CA VAL A 245 -14.03 2.65 -25.01
C VAL A 245 -13.08 1.67 -25.70
N LEU A 246 -12.92 0.47 -25.17
CA LEU A 246 -11.96 -0.51 -25.65
C LEU A 246 -12.33 -1.12 -27.00
N SER A 247 -13.63 -1.20 -27.35
CA SER A 247 -14.09 -1.62 -28.66
C SER A 247 -14.02 -0.51 -29.72
N SER A 248 -13.73 0.73 -29.32
CA SER A 248 -13.65 1.85 -30.24
C SER A 248 -12.48 1.71 -31.20
N LYS A 249 -12.65 2.20 -32.43
CA LYS A 249 -11.59 2.19 -33.45
C LYS A 249 -10.34 2.92 -32.93
N GLY A 250 -9.20 2.28 -32.99
CA GLY A 250 -7.90 2.82 -32.60
C GLY A 250 -7.53 2.56 -31.13
N ALA A 251 -8.45 2.10 -30.27
CA ALA A 251 -8.14 1.84 -28.86
C ALA A 251 -7.15 0.68 -28.72
N LYS A 252 -7.42 -0.44 -29.43
CA LYS A 252 -6.56 -1.61 -29.38
C LYS A 252 -5.18 -1.31 -29.99
N GLU A 253 -5.13 -0.73 -31.16
CA GLU A 253 -3.87 -0.37 -31.88
C GLU A 253 -3.01 0.58 -31.06
N PHE A 254 -3.65 1.54 -30.38
CA PHE A 254 -2.96 2.45 -29.46
C PHE A 254 -2.35 1.71 -28.30
N LEU A 255 -3.14 0.87 -27.61
CA LEU A 255 -2.65 0.08 -26.48
C LEU A 255 -1.50 -0.84 -26.90
N ASP A 256 -1.63 -1.57 -28.01
CA ASP A 256 -0.60 -2.49 -28.50
C ASP A 256 0.74 -1.76 -28.81
N SER A 257 0.66 -0.52 -29.28
CA SER A 257 1.85 0.28 -29.61
C SER A 257 2.45 0.93 -28.36
N TYR A 258 1.59 1.43 -27.45
CA TYR A 258 2.00 2.13 -26.26
C TYR A 258 2.59 1.17 -25.22
N GLU A 259 2.00 -0.01 -25.05
CA GLU A 259 2.49 -1.11 -24.23
C GLU A 259 3.93 -1.49 -24.65
N ARG A 260 4.18 -1.74 -25.94
CA ARG A 260 5.53 -2.04 -26.44
C ARG A 260 6.55 -0.92 -26.17
N ALA A 261 6.14 0.33 -26.33
CA ALA A 261 7.01 1.47 -26.04
C ALA A 261 7.40 1.53 -24.56
N ILE A 262 6.42 1.27 -23.67
CA ILE A 262 6.63 1.23 -22.23
C ILE A 262 7.54 0.06 -21.84
N GLU A 263 7.29 -1.15 -22.34
CA GLU A 263 8.11 -2.34 -22.06
C GLU A 263 9.56 -2.11 -22.44
N THR A 264 9.79 -1.59 -23.66
CA THR A 264 11.14 -1.26 -24.12
C THR A 264 11.84 -0.25 -23.21
N ALA A 265 11.11 0.77 -22.74
CA ALA A 265 11.69 1.75 -21.84
C ALA A 265 11.93 1.20 -20.44
N ILE A 266 11.06 0.34 -19.93
CA ILE A 266 11.22 -0.34 -18.63
C ILE A 266 12.46 -1.22 -18.63
N GLU A 267 12.73 -1.97 -19.72
CA GLU A 267 13.96 -2.76 -19.88
C GLU A 267 15.22 -1.87 -19.78
N GLY A 268 15.19 -0.70 -20.42
CA GLY A 268 16.26 0.29 -20.32
C GLY A 268 16.40 0.88 -18.91
N TYR A 269 15.30 1.22 -18.28
CA TYR A 269 15.29 1.76 -16.91
C TYR A 269 15.81 0.78 -15.87
N ALA A 270 15.53 -0.51 -16.03
CA ALA A 270 16.07 -1.55 -15.16
C ALA A 270 17.61 -1.63 -15.23
N GLN A 271 18.22 -1.26 -16.38
CA GLN A 271 19.67 -1.20 -16.54
C GLN A 271 20.29 0.07 -15.94
N GLU A 272 19.49 1.14 -15.80
CA GLU A 272 19.89 2.44 -15.26
C GLU A 272 19.48 2.63 -13.79
N ASP A 273 19.22 1.54 -13.06
CA ASP A 273 18.79 1.53 -11.65
C ASP A 273 17.54 2.41 -11.36
N LYS A 274 16.69 2.64 -12.37
CA LYS A 274 15.41 3.29 -12.20
C LYS A 274 14.34 2.24 -11.90
N HIS A 275 13.92 2.14 -10.66
CA HIS A 275 13.02 1.10 -10.16
C HIS A 275 11.54 1.49 -10.15
N PHE A 276 11.20 2.70 -10.55
CA PHE A 276 9.83 3.19 -10.56
C PHE A 276 9.53 4.00 -11.82
N VAL A 277 8.35 3.75 -12.40
CA VAL A 277 7.86 4.46 -13.59
C VAL A 277 6.42 4.91 -13.40
N THR A 278 6.18 6.17 -13.68
CA THR A 278 4.84 6.79 -13.59
C THR A 278 4.26 7.03 -14.97
N ILE A 279 3.08 6.48 -15.23
CA ILE A 279 2.36 6.59 -16.50
C ILE A 279 1.05 7.32 -16.27
N ALA A 280 0.87 8.46 -16.92
CA ALA A 280 -0.36 9.25 -16.86
C ALA A 280 -1.18 9.10 -18.14
N ILE A 281 -2.44 8.67 -18.03
CA ILE A 281 -3.37 8.58 -19.16
C ILE A 281 -4.45 9.64 -19.01
N GLY A 282 -4.54 10.53 -19.97
CA GLY A 282 -5.40 11.71 -19.91
C GLY A 282 -6.56 11.70 -20.89
N CYS A 283 -7.76 12.04 -20.39
CA CYS A 283 -8.88 12.45 -21.24
C CYS A 283 -9.40 13.83 -20.81
N THR A 284 -10.52 14.31 -21.35
CA THR A 284 -11.01 15.66 -21.01
C THR A 284 -11.29 15.82 -19.52
N GLY A 285 -12.04 14.87 -18.93
CA GLY A 285 -12.52 14.95 -17.54
C GLY A 285 -11.89 13.93 -16.58
N GLY A 286 -11.06 13.00 -17.04
CA GLY A 286 -10.41 12.00 -16.18
C GLY A 286 -11.30 10.86 -15.68
N GLN A 287 -12.52 10.71 -16.19
CA GLN A 287 -13.52 9.79 -15.62
C GLN A 287 -13.86 8.55 -16.46
N HIS A 288 -13.84 8.65 -17.78
CA HIS A 288 -14.31 7.59 -18.68
C HIS A 288 -13.15 6.95 -19.44
N ARG A 289 -12.71 7.59 -20.54
CA ARG A 289 -11.72 7.04 -21.47
C ARG A 289 -10.37 6.76 -20.80
N SER A 290 -9.86 7.73 -20.03
CA SER A 290 -8.59 7.59 -19.32
C SER A 290 -8.63 6.45 -18.31
N VAL A 291 -9.70 6.32 -17.54
CA VAL A 291 -9.85 5.23 -16.56
C VAL A 291 -9.87 3.87 -17.26
N ALA A 292 -10.72 3.70 -18.29
CA ALA A 292 -10.81 2.43 -19.02
C ALA A 292 -9.47 2.02 -19.66
N MET A 293 -8.76 2.99 -20.26
CA MET A 293 -7.45 2.75 -20.89
C MET A 293 -6.35 2.47 -19.86
N SER A 294 -6.39 3.12 -18.69
CA SER A 294 -5.44 2.86 -17.60
C SER A 294 -5.59 1.46 -17.02
N GLU A 295 -6.81 1.03 -16.76
CA GLU A 295 -7.09 -0.31 -16.25
C GLU A 295 -6.69 -1.40 -17.25
N GLU A 296 -6.99 -1.22 -18.52
CA GLU A 296 -6.61 -2.20 -19.54
C GLU A 296 -5.10 -2.25 -19.75
N LEU A 297 -4.40 -1.12 -19.77
CA LEU A 297 -2.94 -1.09 -19.84
C LEU A 297 -2.31 -1.80 -18.63
N ALA A 298 -2.82 -1.53 -17.44
CA ALA A 298 -2.35 -2.18 -16.22
C ALA A 298 -2.56 -3.70 -16.26
N ARG A 299 -3.73 -4.15 -16.71
CA ARG A 299 -4.02 -5.58 -16.88
C ARG A 299 -3.00 -6.26 -17.81
N ARG A 300 -2.65 -5.59 -18.91
CA ARG A 300 -1.69 -6.11 -19.90
C ARG A 300 -0.28 -6.17 -19.33
N LEU A 301 0.21 -5.09 -18.74
CA LEU A 301 1.55 -5.04 -18.15
C LEU A 301 1.70 -6.03 -16.98
N ARG A 302 0.65 -6.24 -16.17
CA ARG A 302 0.64 -7.31 -15.15
C ARG A 302 0.72 -8.71 -15.77
N ALA A 303 0.09 -8.94 -16.92
CA ALA A 303 0.18 -10.22 -17.64
C ALA A 303 1.61 -10.52 -18.11
N HIS A 304 2.45 -9.49 -18.30
CA HIS A 304 3.88 -9.59 -18.60
C HIS A 304 4.76 -9.65 -17.35
N GLY A 305 4.17 -9.80 -16.16
CA GLY A 305 4.89 -10.00 -14.90
C GLY A 305 5.37 -8.70 -14.23
N LEU A 306 4.96 -7.53 -14.72
CA LEU A 306 5.31 -6.25 -14.10
C LEU A 306 4.44 -5.99 -12.85
N ASN A 307 5.05 -5.37 -11.84
CA ASN A 307 4.32 -4.89 -10.66
C ASN A 307 3.66 -3.55 -11.01
N VAL A 308 2.32 -3.54 -11.16
CA VAL A 308 1.57 -2.37 -11.61
C VAL A 308 0.49 -1.98 -10.63
N THR A 309 0.52 -0.73 -10.18
CA THR A 309 -0.55 -0.09 -9.41
C THR A 309 -1.35 0.88 -10.28
N VAL A 310 -2.64 1.05 -9.98
CA VAL A 310 -3.52 1.97 -10.73
C VAL A 310 -4.23 2.90 -9.77
N SER A 311 -4.34 4.18 -10.14
CA SER A 311 -5.14 5.15 -9.40
C SER A 311 -5.87 6.12 -10.34
N ALA A 312 -6.83 6.88 -9.80
CA ALA A 312 -7.56 7.90 -10.54
C ALA A 312 -7.47 9.23 -9.79
N ARG A 313 -6.75 10.22 -10.36
CA ARG A 313 -6.50 11.52 -9.72
C ARG A 313 -7.78 12.28 -9.35
N GLU A 314 -8.82 12.17 -10.15
CA GLU A 314 -10.06 12.95 -9.97
C GLU A 314 -11.08 12.27 -9.03
N GLN A 315 -10.86 11.06 -8.54
CA GLN A 315 -11.77 10.44 -7.56
C GLN A 315 -11.72 11.13 -6.19
N HIS A 316 -10.61 11.75 -5.83
CA HIS A 316 -10.46 12.49 -4.57
C HIS A 316 -11.32 13.77 -4.51
N HIS A 317 -11.68 14.38 -5.65
CA HIS A 317 -12.51 15.59 -5.67
C HIS A 317 -14.01 15.34 -5.41
N ARG A 318 -14.51 14.10 -5.57
CA ARG A 318 -15.93 13.76 -5.28
C ARG A 318 -16.23 13.46 -3.82
N ARG A 319 -15.22 13.16 -3.00
CA ARG A 319 -15.41 12.90 -1.56
C ARG A 319 -15.42 14.16 -0.69
N SER A 320 -15.13 15.31 -1.28
CA SER A 320 -15.02 16.61 -0.60
C SER A 320 -16.13 17.62 -1.01
N SER A 321 -17.20 17.17 -1.69
CA SER A 321 -18.32 18.02 -2.12
C SER A 321 -19.62 17.58 -1.48
#